data_d43784c6c06f2da1bc174426b0acf8bc
#
_entry.id   d43784c6c06f2da1bc174426b0acf8bc
#
_cell.length_a   1.000
_cell.length_b   1.000
_cell.length_c   1.000
_cell.angle_alpha   90.00
_cell.angle_beta   90.00
_cell.angle_gamma   90.00
#
_symmetry.space_group_name_H-M   'P 1'
#
loop_
_entity.id
_entity.type
_entity.pdbx_description
1 polymer ?
#
loop_
_entity_poly.entity_id
_entity_poly.type
_entity_poly.pdbx_seq_one_letter_code
_entity_poly.pdbx_strand_id
1 'polypeptide(L)'
;MTILFDGHLPWPPSVNHYWCQGKPIYKNGRRIVPRYKSDKANMFIKQTKAAIGIVEVSMNRIAVEIMAFPPDKRCRDLDNIQKAIFDGLVNAKLIKDDEQIDDIRVIRGDVVKGGMVK
;
A
#
# COMPACT_ATOMS: atom_id res chain seq x y z
N MET A 1 8.13 -22.26 8.79
CA MET A 1 7.55 -20.95 8.46
C MET A 1 7.18 -20.93 6.99
N THR A 2 5.95 -20.50 6.68
CA THR A 2 5.47 -20.42 5.31
C THR A 2 5.55 -18.98 4.82
N ILE A 3 6.16 -18.78 3.66
CA ILE A 3 6.23 -17.48 2.99
C ILE A 3 5.05 -17.39 2.02
N LEU A 4 4.16 -16.39 2.21
CA LEU A 4 3.02 -16.16 1.34
C LEU A 4 3.42 -15.40 0.08
N PHE A 5 4.34 -14.46 0.20
CA PHE A 5 4.84 -13.64 -0.90
C PHE A 5 6.23 -13.11 -0.57
N ASP A 6 7.13 -13.20 -1.53
CA ASP A 6 8.46 -12.61 -1.46
C ASP A 6 8.77 -12.05 -2.84
N GLY A 7 8.85 -10.74 -2.96
CA GLY A 7 9.05 -10.11 -4.26
C GLY A 7 9.17 -8.59 -4.14
N HIS A 8 9.08 -7.93 -5.29
CA HIS A 8 9.24 -6.49 -5.41
C HIS A 8 7.94 -5.85 -5.83
N LEU A 9 7.67 -4.68 -5.22
CA LEU A 9 6.55 -3.82 -5.59
C LEU A 9 7.11 -2.46 -6.00
N PRO A 10 6.37 -1.67 -6.79
CA PRO A 10 6.76 -0.31 -7.08
C PRO A 10 6.74 0.54 -5.82
N TRP A 11 7.37 1.73 -5.88
CA TRP A 11 7.32 2.65 -4.75
C TRP A 11 5.88 3.13 -4.53
N PRO A 12 5.32 2.97 -3.33
CA PRO A 12 3.94 3.35 -3.07
C PRO A 12 3.77 4.87 -2.99
N PRO A 13 2.57 5.40 -3.25
CA PRO A 13 2.27 6.80 -2.98
C PRO A 13 2.28 7.06 -1.49
N SER A 14 2.67 8.29 -1.09
CA SER A 14 2.63 8.68 0.31
C SER A 14 1.18 8.78 0.80
N VAL A 15 1.00 8.74 2.13
CA VAL A 15 -0.31 8.93 2.78
C VAL A 15 -1.00 10.20 2.28
N ASN A 16 -0.23 11.28 2.10
CA ASN A 16 -0.76 12.57 1.67
C ASN A 16 -1.27 12.58 0.22
N HIS A 17 -0.82 11.64 -0.61
CA HIS A 17 -1.20 11.54 -2.02
C HIS A 17 -2.05 10.31 -2.34
N TYR A 18 -2.46 9.59 -1.31
CA TYR A 18 -3.25 8.36 -1.47
C TYR A 18 -4.72 8.64 -1.72
N TRP A 19 -5.27 9.64 -1.04
CA TRP A 19 -6.67 10.00 -1.13
C TRP A 19 -6.86 11.33 -1.85
N CYS A 20 -7.93 11.43 -2.64
CA CYS A 20 -8.41 12.67 -3.24
C CYS A 20 -9.78 13.03 -2.69
N GLN A 21 -10.08 14.32 -2.68
CA GLN A 21 -11.42 14.80 -2.39
C GLN A 21 -12.16 15.02 -3.70
N GLY A 22 -13.40 14.51 -3.78
CA GLY A 22 -14.28 14.78 -4.89
C GLY A 22 -15.00 16.12 -4.73
N LYS A 23 -15.84 16.45 -5.71
CA LYS A 23 -16.69 17.65 -5.63
C LYS A 23 -17.68 17.48 -4.48
N PRO A 24 -17.96 18.56 -3.71
CA PRO A 24 -18.99 18.49 -2.68
C PRO A 24 -20.34 18.12 -3.29
N ILE A 25 -21.05 17.22 -2.63
CA ILE A 25 -22.43 16.90 -2.97
C ILE A 25 -23.33 17.25 -1.79
N TYR A 26 -24.55 17.63 -2.09
CA TYR A 26 -25.55 17.97 -1.07
C TYR A 26 -26.61 16.88 -1.03
N LYS A 27 -26.80 16.29 0.14
CA LYS A 27 -27.78 15.24 0.37
C LYS A 27 -28.50 15.51 1.67
N ASN A 28 -29.83 15.58 1.63
CA ASN A 28 -30.64 15.87 2.80
C ASN A 28 -30.21 17.14 3.53
N GLY A 29 -29.85 18.21 2.78
CA GLY A 29 -29.38 19.47 3.32
C GLY A 29 -27.97 19.47 3.89
N ARG A 30 -27.24 18.34 3.79
CA ARG A 30 -25.86 18.24 4.27
C ARG A 30 -24.87 18.32 3.13
N ARG A 31 -23.76 19.03 3.35
CA ARG A 31 -22.62 19.05 2.43
C ARG A 31 -21.76 17.82 2.70
N ILE A 32 -21.60 16.98 1.70
CA ILE A 32 -20.76 15.78 1.76
C ILE A 32 -19.63 15.95 0.75
N VAL A 33 -18.38 15.79 1.22
CA VAL A 33 -17.20 15.78 0.35
C VAL A 33 -16.74 14.32 0.25
N PRO A 34 -16.98 13.65 -0.89
CA PRO A 34 -16.55 12.27 -1.03
C PRO A 34 -15.02 12.18 -1.08
N ARG A 35 -14.47 11.11 -0.51
CA ARG A 35 -13.07 10.77 -0.61
C ARG A 35 -12.93 9.53 -1.50
N TYR A 36 -11.95 9.56 -2.38
CA TYR A 36 -11.64 8.44 -3.25
C TYR A 36 -10.12 8.31 -3.40
N LYS A 37 -9.67 7.11 -3.79
CA LYS A 37 -8.25 6.86 -3.99
C LYS A 37 -7.75 7.64 -5.20
N SER A 38 -6.57 8.26 -5.07
CA SER A 38 -5.93 8.96 -6.17
C SER A 38 -5.56 8.02 -7.31
N ASP A 39 -5.28 8.57 -8.50
CA ASP A 39 -4.79 7.78 -9.64
C ASP A 39 -3.50 7.04 -9.29
N LYS A 40 -2.62 7.68 -8.53
CA LYS A 40 -1.38 7.05 -8.05
C LYS A 40 -1.66 5.85 -7.15
N ALA A 41 -2.64 5.96 -6.25
CA ALA A 41 -3.03 4.86 -5.38
C ALA A 41 -3.64 3.71 -6.18
N ASN A 42 -4.53 4.00 -7.13
CA ASN A 42 -5.14 2.98 -7.98
C ASN A 42 -4.12 2.28 -8.85
N MET A 43 -3.15 3.01 -9.39
CA MET A 43 -2.05 2.45 -10.16
C MET A 43 -1.19 1.52 -9.31
N PHE A 44 -0.85 1.94 -8.08
CA PHE A 44 -0.07 1.13 -7.16
C PHE A 44 -0.80 -0.18 -6.81
N ILE A 45 -2.10 -0.11 -6.53
CA ILE A 45 -2.92 -1.29 -6.24
C ILE A 45 -2.93 -2.24 -7.44
N LYS A 46 -3.12 -1.71 -8.63
CA LYS A 46 -3.11 -2.52 -9.87
C LYS A 46 -1.78 -3.23 -10.08
N GLN A 47 -0.67 -2.51 -9.90
CA GLN A 47 0.67 -3.08 -10.05
C GLN A 47 0.98 -4.11 -8.97
N THR A 48 0.49 -3.89 -7.75
CA THR A 48 0.63 -4.86 -6.64
C THR A 48 -0.14 -6.14 -6.95
N LYS A 49 -1.36 -6.04 -7.45
CA LYS A 49 -2.15 -7.21 -7.87
C LYS A 49 -1.43 -7.99 -8.97
N ALA A 50 -0.85 -7.31 -9.94
CA ALA A 50 -0.10 -7.95 -11.01
C ALA A 50 1.15 -8.68 -10.47
N ALA A 51 1.86 -8.09 -9.53
CA ALA A 51 3.07 -8.67 -8.94
C ALA A 51 2.76 -9.91 -8.09
N ILE A 52 1.68 -9.89 -7.33
CA ILE A 52 1.25 -11.00 -6.47
C ILE A 52 0.61 -12.12 -7.29
N GLY A 53 -0.18 -11.75 -8.32
CA GLY A 53 -0.88 -12.71 -9.16
C GLY A 53 -2.10 -13.30 -8.48
N ILE A 54 -2.52 -14.45 -8.95
CA ILE A 54 -3.68 -15.18 -8.42
C ILE A 54 -3.19 -16.07 -7.28
N VAL A 55 -3.69 -15.80 -6.07
CA VAL A 55 -3.31 -16.53 -4.86
C VAL A 55 -4.57 -16.86 -4.04
N GLU A 56 -4.44 -17.85 -3.17
CA GLU A 56 -5.47 -18.14 -2.20
C GLU A 56 -5.36 -17.17 -1.02
N VAL A 57 -6.48 -16.58 -0.59
CA VAL A 57 -6.50 -15.64 0.52
C VAL A 57 -6.08 -16.32 1.81
N SER A 58 -5.07 -15.75 2.49
CA SER A 58 -4.67 -16.21 3.82
C SER A 58 -5.60 -15.61 4.88
N MET A 59 -6.04 -16.46 5.79
CA MET A 59 -6.85 -16.07 6.96
C MET A 59 -6.05 -16.09 8.26
N ASN A 60 -4.77 -16.46 8.19
CA ASN A 60 -3.90 -16.62 9.36
C ASN A 60 -3.33 -15.27 9.81
N ARG A 61 -2.83 -15.25 11.05
CA ARG A 61 -2.01 -14.14 11.51
C ARG A 61 -0.69 -14.15 10.75
N ILE A 62 -0.19 -12.98 10.37
CA ILE A 62 1.01 -12.85 9.53
C ILE A 62 2.00 -11.84 10.09
N ALA A 63 3.25 -11.99 9.66
CA ALA A 63 4.30 -11.00 9.86
C ALA A 63 4.69 -10.41 8.49
N VAL A 64 5.00 -9.12 8.47
CA VAL A 64 5.40 -8.42 7.25
C VAL A 64 6.77 -7.81 7.45
N GLU A 65 7.67 -8.08 6.51
CA GLU A 65 8.98 -7.42 6.45
C GLU A 65 9.09 -6.67 5.13
N ILE A 66 9.40 -5.38 5.23
CA ILE A 66 9.51 -4.49 4.07
C ILE A 66 10.89 -3.88 4.04
N MET A 67 11.56 -3.96 2.90
CA MET A 67 12.75 -3.16 2.64
C MET A 67 12.38 -2.09 1.62
N ALA A 68 12.49 -0.83 2.02
CA ALA A 68 12.07 0.31 1.22
C ALA A 68 13.28 0.98 0.56
N PHE A 69 13.33 0.96 -0.76
CA PHE A 69 14.38 1.60 -1.57
C PHE A 69 13.82 2.89 -2.16
N PRO A 70 14.08 4.05 -1.53
CA PRO A 70 13.49 5.31 -1.98
C PRO A 70 13.98 5.73 -3.37
N PRO A 71 13.16 6.48 -4.14
CA PRO A 71 13.53 6.88 -5.49
C PRO A 71 14.58 7.98 -5.55
N ASP A 72 14.79 8.71 -4.45
CA ASP A 72 15.76 9.80 -4.34
C ASP A 72 16.10 10.05 -2.86
N LYS A 73 16.93 11.06 -2.61
CA LYS A 73 17.44 11.39 -1.26
C LYS A 73 16.53 12.31 -0.45
N ARG A 74 15.31 12.61 -0.89
CA ARG A 74 14.41 13.46 -0.12
C ARG A 74 14.09 12.82 1.22
N CYS A 75 13.83 13.66 2.22
CA CYS A 75 13.36 13.17 3.51
C CYS A 75 11.97 12.52 3.36
N ARG A 76 11.87 11.27 3.80
CA ARG A 76 10.62 10.52 3.80
C ARG A 76 10.54 9.69 5.06
N ASP A 77 9.37 9.69 5.68
CA ASP A 77 9.10 8.83 6.82
C ASP A 77 8.64 7.46 6.34
N LEU A 78 9.14 6.40 6.97
CA LEU A 78 8.80 5.04 6.57
C LEU A 78 7.32 4.71 6.81
N ASP A 79 6.69 5.34 7.80
CA ASP A 79 5.27 5.12 8.07
C ASP A 79 4.35 5.67 6.97
N ASN A 80 4.81 6.62 6.18
CA ASN A 80 4.01 7.21 5.09
C ASN A 80 3.71 6.23 3.95
N ILE A 81 4.43 5.13 3.85
CA ILE A 81 4.25 4.15 2.77
C ILE A 81 3.53 2.89 3.21
N GLN A 82 3.41 2.64 4.51
CA GLN A 82 2.89 1.37 5.04
C GLN A 82 1.42 1.16 4.67
N LYS A 83 0.60 2.19 4.81
CA LYS A 83 -0.84 2.07 4.55
C LYS A 83 -1.12 1.65 3.10
N ALA A 84 -0.42 2.24 2.15
CA ALA A 84 -0.58 1.90 0.73
C ALA A 84 -0.19 0.45 0.46
N ILE A 85 0.92 -0.01 1.07
CA ILE A 85 1.38 -1.39 0.91
C ILE A 85 0.35 -2.37 1.48
N PHE A 86 -0.15 -2.13 2.68
CA PHE A 86 -1.13 -3.01 3.32
C PHE A 86 -2.45 -3.05 2.54
N ASP A 87 -2.92 -1.89 2.07
CA ASP A 87 -4.10 -1.84 1.20
C ASP A 87 -3.88 -2.62 -0.10
N GLY A 88 -2.68 -2.54 -0.67
CA GLY A 88 -2.32 -3.31 -1.85
C GLY A 88 -2.42 -4.82 -1.60
N LEU A 89 -1.94 -5.29 -0.46
CA LEU A 89 -2.01 -6.70 -0.08
C LEU A 89 -3.46 -7.17 0.09
N VAL A 90 -4.30 -6.36 0.69
CA VAL A 90 -5.72 -6.67 0.87
C VAL A 90 -6.45 -6.68 -0.47
N ASN A 91 -6.22 -5.68 -1.32
CA ASN A 91 -6.84 -5.59 -2.64
C ASN A 91 -6.38 -6.71 -3.59
N ALA A 92 -5.13 -7.15 -3.45
CA ALA A 92 -4.59 -8.28 -4.22
C ALA A 92 -5.10 -9.64 -3.69
N LYS A 93 -5.85 -9.64 -2.60
CA LYS A 93 -6.40 -10.82 -1.95
C LYS A 93 -5.34 -11.79 -1.44
N LEU A 94 -4.18 -11.27 -1.07
CA LEU A 94 -3.17 -12.05 -0.36
C LEU A 94 -3.60 -12.29 1.10
N ILE A 95 -4.20 -11.27 1.70
CA ILE A 95 -4.82 -11.33 3.03
C ILE A 95 -6.23 -10.74 2.94
N LYS A 96 -7.06 -11.06 3.92
CA LYS A 96 -8.43 -10.55 3.97
C LYS A 96 -8.50 -9.14 4.55
N ASP A 97 -7.69 -8.86 5.58
CA ASP A 97 -7.70 -7.60 6.30
C ASP A 97 -6.31 -7.34 6.88
N ASP A 98 -5.89 -6.08 6.91
CA ASP A 98 -4.61 -5.69 7.50
C ASP A 98 -4.57 -5.90 9.03
N GLU A 99 -5.71 -6.12 9.68
CA GLU A 99 -5.80 -6.53 11.08
C GLU A 99 -5.08 -7.85 11.34
N GLN A 100 -4.91 -8.71 10.33
CA GLN A 100 -4.17 -9.98 10.43
C GLN A 100 -2.67 -9.78 10.67
N ILE A 101 -2.14 -8.58 10.46
CA ILE A 101 -0.71 -8.29 10.60
C ILE A 101 -0.39 -8.08 12.07
N ASP A 102 0.38 -9.00 12.65
CA ASP A 102 0.80 -8.96 14.06
C ASP A 102 2.19 -8.37 14.25
N ASP A 103 3.04 -8.44 13.23
CA ASP A 103 4.44 -8.03 13.33
C ASP A 103 4.82 -7.32 12.05
N ILE A 104 5.38 -6.11 12.19
CA ILE A 104 5.77 -5.26 11.07
C ILE A 104 7.21 -4.83 11.26
N ARG A 105 8.03 -5.10 10.26
CA ARG A 105 9.39 -4.59 10.20
C ARG A 105 9.59 -3.84 8.89
N VAL A 106 9.96 -2.56 8.99
CA VAL A 106 10.23 -1.72 7.83
C VAL A 106 11.65 -1.20 7.94
N ILE A 107 12.46 -1.45 6.91
CA ILE A 107 13.87 -1.06 6.88
C ILE A 107 14.09 -0.18 5.66
N ARG A 108 14.84 0.91 5.85
CA ARG A 108 15.25 1.77 4.74
C ARG A 108 16.49 1.19 4.07
N GLY A 109 16.39 0.92 2.78
CA GLY A 109 17.52 0.52 1.94
C GLY A 109 18.12 1.69 1.18
N ASP A 110 18.99 1.38 0.23
CA ASP A 110 19.64 2.36 -0.61
C ASP A 110 18.66 3.02 -1.58
N VAL A 111 19.03 4.21 -2.07
CA VAL A 111 18.28 4.90 -3.12
C VAL A 111 18.34 4.08 -4.41
N VAL A 112 17.18 3.85 -5.02
CA VAL A 112 17.05 3.16 -6.31
C VAL A 112 16.22 4.04 -7.23
N LYS A 113 16.72 4.31 -8.43
CA LYS A 113 16.02 5.15 -9.40
C LYS A 113 14.61 4.64 -9.64
N GLY A 114 13.61 5.52 -9.49
CA GLY A 114 12.20 5.16 -9.58
C GLY A 114 11.61 4.60 -8.29
N GLY A 115 12.45 4.17 -7.37
CA GLY A 115 12.03 3.58 -6.09
C GLY A 115 11.43 2.18 -6.24
N MET A 116 11.53 1.39 -5.19
CA MET A 116 10.82 0.11 -5.08
C MET A 116 10.76 -0.33 -3.63
N VAL A 117 9.88 -1.26 -3.31
CA VAL A 117 9.85 -1.97 -2.03
C VAL A 117 9.98 -3.46 -2.26
N LYS A 118 10.61 -4.13 -1.31
CA LYS A 118 10.79 -5.58 -1.35
C LYS A 118 10.21 -6.24 -0.11
#